data_8c77331217192a088e589d9633a35559
#
_entry.id   8c77331217192a088e589d9633a35559
#
_cell.length_a   1.000
_cell.length_b   1.000
_cell.length_c   1.000
_cell.angle_alpha   90.00
_cell.angle_beta   90.00
_cell.angle_gamma   90.00
#
_symmetry.space_group_name_H-M   'P 1'
#
loop_
_entity.id
_entity.type
_entity.pdbx_description
1 polymer ?
#
loop_
_entity_poly.entity_id
_entity_poly.type
_entity_poly.pdbx_seq_one_letter_code
_entity_poly.pdbx_strand_id
1 'polypeptide(L)'
;MTPHSLAFYVHTVTTGTVLGARPTDSADRVAAVLGTDFAEDATGRRTMFRDYGLAEFHFHRDRAGGPWTGHHFSLQVHRLALGPVGLPGPVLRERYGRFAPRLRFEKLRGLLHRRGVPLVEIPEYAANTPHYRTFWQPASQTAVTFVAVRGEYSTPAALRPGDVYGITSPVTADEVAMRSARA
;
A
#
# COMPACT_ATOMS: atom_id res chain seq x y z
N MET A 1 -5.33 -2.35 -23.83
CA MET A 1 -6.00 -2.77 -22.58
C MET A 1 -5.01 -2.68 -21.42
N THR A 2 -5.45 -2.17 -20.28
CA THR A 2 -4.63 -2.18 -19.05
C THR A 2 -4.60 -3.62 -18.52
N PRO A 3 -3.44 -4.21 -18.22
CA PRO A 3 -3.37 -5.51 -17.55
C PRO A 3 -4.21 -5.51 -16.26
N HIS A 4 -4.89 -6.62 -15.97
CA HIS A 4 -5.82 -6.70 -14.83
C HIS A 4 -5.18 -6.26 -13.50
N SER A 5 -3.96 -6.75 -13.19
CA SER A 5 -3.24 -6.36 -11.96
C SER A 5 -2.90 -4.86 -11.91
N LEU A 6 -2.63 -4.23 -13.07
CA LEU A 6 -2.37 -2.79 -13.12
C LEU A 6 -3.66 -1.98 -12.86
N ALA A 7 -4.82 -2.51 -13.27
CA ALA A 7 -6.12 -1.91 -12.94
C ALA A 7 -6.38 -1.90 -11.43
N PHE A 8 -5.96 -2.93 -10.71
CA PHE A 8 -6.02 -2.98 -9.25
C PHE A 8 -5.27 -1.81 -8.61
N TYR A 9 -4.00 -1.61 -8.97
CA TYR A 9 -3.20 -0.51 -8.39
C TYR A 9 -3.76 0.87 -8.72
N VAL A 10 -4.20 1.06 -9.98
CA VAL A 10 -4.85 2.31 -10.39
C VAL A 10 -6.12 2.55 -9.56
N HIS A 11 -6.96 1.53 -9.37
CA HIS A 11 -8.15 1.64 -8.54
C HIS A 11 -7.80 2.01 -7.10
N THR A 12 -6.86 1.30 -6.48
CA THR A 12 -6.44 1.56 -5.09
C THR A 12 -5.93 2.99 -4.92
N VAL A 13 -5.04 3.45 -5.81
CA VAL A 13 -4.50 4.82 -5.72
C VAL A 13 -5.58 5.88 -5.95
N THR A 14 -6.56 5.61 -6.82
CA THR A 14 -7.65 6.55 -7.11
C THR A 14 -8.64 6.66 -5.97
N THR A 15 -8.93 5.55 -5.28
CA THR A 15 -10.03 5.46 -4.31
C THR A 15 -9.59 5.42 -2.85
N GLY A 16 -8.32 5.14 -2.57
CA GLY A 16 -7.83 4.91 -1.20
C GLY A 16 -8.41 3.65 -0.57
N THR A 17 -8.81 2.65 -1.38
CA THR A 17 -9.43 1.41 -0.89
C THR A 17 -8.83 0.17 -1.53
N VAL A 18 -8.93 -0.96 -0.84
CA VAL A 18 -8.60 -2.28 -1.39
C VAL A 18 -9.90 -3.04 -1.62
N LEU A 19 -10.33 -3.19 -2.88
CA LEU A 19 -11.62 -3.79 -3.25
C LEU A 19 -12.85 -3.12 -2.62
N GLY A 20 -12.73 -1.85 -2.21
CA GLY A 20 -13.75 -1.11 -1.48
C GLY A 20 -13.60 -1.16 0.04
N ALA A 21 -12.72 -1.99 0.59
CA ALA A 21 -12.35 -1.91 2.01
C ALA A 21 -11.54 -0.63 2.26
N ARG A 22 -11.99 0.18 3.20
CA ARG A 22 -11.37 1.46 3.59
C ARG A 22 -10.33 1.24 4.69
N PRO A 23 -9.32 2.10 4.77
CA PRO A 23 -8.33 2.02 5.86
C PRO A 23 -8.95 2.14 7.26
N THR A 24 -10.12 2.80 7.38
CA THR A 24 -10.84 3.04 8.65
C THR A 24 -11.94 2.02 8.94
N ASP A 25 -12.15 1.04 8.08
CA ASP A 25 -13.15 -0.01 8.31
C ASP A 25 -12.77 -0.90 9.51
N SER A 26 -13.78 -1.53 10.13
CA SER A 26 -13.54 -2.53 11.18
C SER A 26 -12.86 -3.78 10.60
N ALA A 27 -12.19 -4.54 11.46
CA ALA A 27 -11.52 -5.77 11.09
C ALA A 27 -12.49 -6.79 10.44
N ASP A 28 -13.73 -6.85 10.91
CA ASP A 28 -14.77 -7.73 10.34
C ASP A 28 -15.22 -7.26 8.96
N ARG A 29 -15.34 -5.93 8.76
CA ARG A 29 -15.70 -5.37 7.46
C ARG A 29 -14.60 -5.62 6.43
N VAL A 30 -13.33 -5.49 6.81
CA VAL A 30 -12.20 -5.82 5.92
C VAL A 30 -12.21 -7.31 5.57
N ALA A 31 -12.43 -8.19 6.54
CA ALA A 31 -12.53 -9.63 6.30
C ALA A 31 -13.72 -10.00 5.39
N ALA A 32 -14.85 -9.31 5.52
CA ALA A 32 -16.00 -9.51 4.63
C ALA A 32 -15.69 -9.16 3.16
N VAL A 33 -14.72 -8.27 2.91
CA VAL A 33 -14.30 -7.85 1.56
C VAL A 33 -13.15 -8.71 1.02
N LEU A 34 -12.12 -8.97 1.84
CA LEU A 34 -10.87 -9.61 1.43
C LEU A 34 -10.84 -11.11 1.72
N GLY A 35 -11.84 -11.64 2.41
CA GLY A 35 -11.88 -13.04 2.84
C GLY A 35 -11.30 -13.25 4.23
N THR A 36 -11.36 -14.51 4.68
CA THR A 36 -10.89 -14.91 6.01
C THR A 36 -9.51 -15.58 5.98
N ASP A 37 -8.89 -15.65 4.81
CA ASP A 37 -7.53 -16.19 4.62
C ASP A 37 -6.52 -15.07 4.86
N PHE A 38 -6.16 -14.86 6.13
CA PHE A 38 -5.18 -13.86 6.57
C PHE A 38 -4.34 -14.38 7.73
N ALA A 39 -3.11 -13.89 7.84
CA ALA A 39 -2.35 -13.98 9.07
C ALA A 39 -2.69 -12.77 9.96
N GLU A 40 -2.87 -13.02 11.25
CA GLU A 40 -3.13 -11.97 12.24
C GLU A 40 -2.00 -11.93 13.27
N ASP A 41 -1.48 -10.75 13.55
CA ASP A 41 -0.53 -10.52 14.63
C ASP A 41 -0.96 -9.32 15.48
N ALA A 42 -0.96 -9.51 16.79
CA ALA A 42 -1.31 -8.50 17.76
C ALA A 42 -0.04 -7.98 18.45
N THR A 43 0.42 -6.82 18.03
CA THR A 43 1.56 -6.13 18.66
C THR A 43 1.09 -5.42 19.94
N GLY A 44 0.78 -6.21 20.98
CA GLY A 44 0.30 -5.73 22.26
C GLY A 44 -1.23 -5.72 22.40
N ARG A 45 -1.75 -4.99 23.41
CA ARG A 45 -3.18 -5.05 23.78
C ARG A 45 -4.07 -4.14 22.95
N ARG A 46 -3.51 -3.20 22.18
CA ARG A 46 -4.27 -2.12 21.52
C ARG A 46 -4.00 -1.99 20.03
N THR A 47 -3.07 -2.75 19.48
CA THR A 47 -2.71 -2.72 18.06
C THR A 47 -2.65 -4.13 17.52
N MET A 48 -3.17 -4.32 16.32
CA MET A 48 -3.01 -5.55 15.55
C MET A 48 -2.94 -5.23 14.08
N PHE A 49 -2.45 -6.17 13.28
CA PHE A 49 -2.62 -6.12 11.84
C PHE A 49 -3.09 -7.48 11.30
N ARG A 50 -3.74 -7.43 10.14
CA ARG A 50 -4.09 -8.60 9.34
C ARG A 50 -3.39 -8.53 8.00
N ASP A 51 -2.64 -9.57 7.69
CA ASP A 51 -1.90 -9.73 6.45
C ASP A 51 -2.67 -10.65 5.49
N TYR A 52 -3.21 -10.07 4.43
CA TYR A 52 -3.90 -10.75 3.34
C TYR A 52 -2.92 -11.07 2.18
N GLY A 53 -1.63 -11.13 2.46
CA GLY A 53 -0.55 -11.40 1.53
C GLY A 53 -0.03 -10.13 0.85
N LEU A 54 -0.78 -9.54 -0.10
CA LEU A 54 -0.39 -8.28 -0.75
C LEU A 54 -0.83 -7.06 0.06
N ALA A 55 -1.91 -7.13 0.81
CA ALA A 55 -2.48 -6.04 1.58
C ALA A 55 -2.40 -6.33 3.08
N GLU A 56 -1.81 -5.44 3.83
CA GLU A 56 -1.84 -5.43 5.29
C GLU A 56 -2.78 -4.33 5.77
N PHE A 57 -3.72 -4.68 6.64
CA PHE A 57 -4.59 -3.73 7.33
C PHE A 57 -4.22 -3.64 8.78
N HIS A 58 -4.02 -2.42 9.27
CA HIS A 58 -3.63 -2.14 10.64
C HIS A 58 -4.80 -1.56 11.41
N PHE A 59 -4.99 -2.09 12.62
CA PHE A 59 -6.12 -1.75 13.48
C PHE A 59 -5.63 -1.31 14.85
N HIS A 60 -6.42 -0.46 15.48
CA HIS A 60 -6.25 -0.09 16.87
C HIS A 60 -7.56 -0.22 17.63
N ARG A 61 -7.47 -0.19 18.95
CA ARG A 61 -8.63 -0.07 19.86
C ARG A 61 -8.27 0.78 21.07
N ASP A 62 -9.23 1.56 21.53
CA ASP A 62 -9.02 2.51 22.64
C ASP A 62 -8.77 1.82 23.97
N ARG A 63 -9.40 0.65 24.17
CA ARG A 63 -9.25 -0.16 25.39
C ARG A 63 -9.15 -1.64 25.06
N ALA A 64 -8.50 -2.39 25.94
CA ALA A 64 -8.46 -3.85 25.83
C ALA A 64 -9.88 -4.44 25.82
N GLY A 65 -10.15 -5.35 24.87
CA GLY A 65 -11.48 -5.92 24.67
C GLY A 65 -12.49 -5.04 23.90
N GLY A 66 -12.14 -3.81 23.54
CA GLY A 66 -12.95 -2.95 22.68
C GLY A 66 -12.92 -3.38 21.22
N PRO A 67 -13.80 -2.80 20.37
CA PRO A 67 -13.84 -3.09 18.95
C PRO A 67 -12.53 -2.64 18.26
N TRP A 68 -12.11 -3.38 17.25
CA TRP A 68 -11.01 -3.01 16.40
C TRP A 68 -11.46 -2.04 15.30
N THR A 69 -10.79 -0.90 15.21
CA THR A 69 -10.99 0.12 14.19
C THR A 69 -9.75 0.21 13.32
N GLY A 70 -9.92 0.17 12.01
CA GLY A 70 -8.82 0.36 11.07
C GLY A 70 -8.28 1.78 11.10
N HIS A 71 -7.00 1.94 10.84
CA HIS A 71 -6.40 3.26 10.74
C HIS A 71 -5.51 3.44 9.50
N HIS A 72 -4.94 2.38 8.94
CA HIS A 72 -4.28 2.43 7.64
C HIS A 72 -4.19 1.04 7.02
N PHE A 73 -3.95 1.00 5.71
CA PHE A 73 -3.47 -0.19 5.04
C PHE A 73 -2.17 0.10 4.28
N SER A 74 -1.41 -0.96 4.03
CA SER A 74 -0.28 -0.92 3.11
C SER A 74 -0.35 -2.08 2.12
N LEU A 75 -0.11 -1.79 0.82
CA LEU A 75 0.15 -2.83 -0.16
C LEU A 75 1.65 -3.11 -0.19
N GLN A 76 2.02 -4.33 0.13
CA GLN A 76 3.39 -4.83 0.19
C GLN A 76 3.87 -5.27 -1.21
N VAL A 77 3.90 -4.31 -2.16
CA VAL A 77 4.16 -4.60 -3.59
C VAL A 77 5.51 -5.27 -3.81
N HIS A 78 6.51 -4.90 -3.01
CA HIS A 78 7.85 -5.48 -3.06
C HIS A 78 7.87 -7.00 -2.84
N ARG A 79 6.91 -7.56 -2.10
CA ARG A 79 6.83 -9.00 -1.83
C ARG A 79 6.60 -9.83 -3.09
N LEU A 80 5.96 -9.27 -4.12
CA LEU A 80 5.75 -9.95 -5.39
C LEU A 80 7.07 -10.30 -6.10
N ALA A 81 8.14 -9.54 -5.83
CA ALA A 81 9.46 -9.77 -6.40
C ALA A 81 10.26 -10.86 -5.66
N LEU A 82 9.86 -11.21 -4.44
CA LEU A 82 10.54 -12.20 -3.61
C LEU A 82 10.11 -13.64 -3.92
N GLY A 83 9.09 -13.81 -4.77
CA GLY A 83 8.55 -15.11 -5.14
C GLY A 83 7.19 -15.42 -4.51
N PRO A 84 6.45 -16.33 -5.09
CA PRO A 84 4.99 -16.35 -4.98
C PRO A 84 4.42 -17.31 -3.96
N VAL A 85 4.90 -17.42 -2.79
CA VAL A 85 4.18 -18.23 -1.81
C VAL A 85 2.96 -17.45 -1.33
N GLY A 86 1.78 -17.77 -1.92
CA GLY A 86 0.49 -17.22 -1.48
C GLY A 86 0.14 -15.80 -1.97
N LEU A 87 0.99 -15.13 -2.74
CA LEU A 87 0.77 -13.74 -3.16
C LEU A 87 0.27 -13.61 -4.61
N PRO A 88 -0.68 -12.72 -4.85
CA PRO A 88 -1.58 -12.04 -3.92
C PRO A 88 -2.63 -13.02 -3.37
N GLY A 89 -3.33 -12.66 -2.29
CA GLY A 89 -4.39 -13.51 -1.72
C GLY A 89 -5.45 -13.97 -2.75
N PRO A 90 -6.24 -15.02 -2.44
CA PRO A 90 -7.12 -15.68 -3.42
C PRO A 90 -8.15 -14.71 -4.04
N VAL A 91 -8.77 -13.85 -3.25
CA VAL A 91 -9.77 -12.87 -3.70
C VAL A 91 -9.20 -11.89 -4.73
N LEU A 92 -7.96 -11.42 -4.52
CA LEU A 92 -7.30 -10.54 -5.48
C LEU A 92 -6.95 -11.28 -6.79
N ARG A 93 -6.51 -12.54 -6.69
CA ARG A 93 -6.19 -13.36 -7.87
C ARG A 93 -7.43 -13.68 -8.70
N GLU A 94 -8.52 -14.01 -8.05
CA GLU A 94 -9.80 -14.28 -8.73
C GLU A 94 -10.26 -13.05 -9.53
N ARG A 95 -10.17 -11.87 -8.94
CA ARG A 95 -10.68 -10.64 -9.57
C ARG A 95 -9.73 -10.02 -10.60
N TYR A 96 -8.41 -10.08 -10.38
CA TYR A 96 -7.42 -9.37 -11.19
C TYR A 96 -6.40 -10.30 -11.88
N GLY A 97 -6.53 -11.61 -11.71
CA GLY A 97 -5.65 -12.58 -12.32
C GLY A 97 -4.23 -12.54 -11.76
N ARG A 98 -3.27 -12.84 -12.63
CA ARG A 98 -1.86 -12.88 -12.26
C ARG A 98 -1.27 -11.48 -12.07
N PHE A 99 -0.54 -11.30 -10.98
CA PHE A 99 0.23 -10.08 -10.72
C PHE A 99 1.66 -10.23 -11.23
N ALA A 100 2.18 -9.16 -11.85
CA ALA A 100 3.57 -9.11 -12.26
C ALA A 100 4.47 -9.01 -11.03
N PRO A 101 5.68 -9.63 -11.04
CA PRO A 101 6.62 -9.57 -9.91
C PRO A 101 7.07 -8.16 -9.55
N ARG A 102 7.00 -7.23 -10.48
CA ARG A 102 7.40 -5.84 -10.28
C ARG A 102 6.40 -4.89 -10.92
N LEU A 103 6.11 -3.80 -10.23
CA LEU A 103 5.29 -2.69 -10.71
C LEU A 103 6.20 -1.49 -10.98
N ARG A 104 6.26 -1.04 -12.26
CA ARG A 104 7.04 0.15 -12.61
C ARG A 104 6.24 1.42 -12.27
N PHE A 105 6.86 2.31 -11.47
CA PHE A 105 6.24 3.57 -11.03
C PHE A 105 5.79 4.43 -12.22
N GLU A 106 6.66 4.65 -13.22
CA GLU A 106 6.33 5.49 -14.37
C GLU A 106 5.15 4.95 -15.19
N LYS A 107 4.98 3.62 -15.24
CA LYS A 107 3.83 3.01 -15.89
C LYS A 107 2.53 3.29 -15.12
N LEU A 108 2.58 3.16 -13.79
CA LEU A 108 1.44 3.48 -12.93
C LEU A 108 1.10 4.97 -13.00
N ARG A 109 2.10 5.83 -12.82
CA ARG A 109 1.98 7.29 -12.89
C ARG A 109 1.37 7.76 -14.21
N GLY A 110 1.87 7.24 -15.35
CA GLY A 110 1.33 7.58 -16.67
C GLY A 110 -0.12 7.15 -16.86
N LEU A 111 -0.56 6.03 -16.26
CA LEU A 111 -1.97 5.61 -16.31
C LEU A 111 -2.86 6.51 -15.44
N LEU A 112 -2.42 6.85 -14.24
CA LEU A 112 -3.13 7.75 -13.34
C LEU A 112 -3.28 9.14 -13.97
N HIS A 113 -2.19 9.68 -14.54
CA HIS A 113 -2.20 10.97 -15.23
C HIS A 113 -3.25 11.02 -16.38
N ARG A 114 -3.28 9.99 -17.24
CA ARG A 114 -4.27 9.92 -18.33
C ARG A 114 -5.72 9.82 -17.86
N ARG A 115 -5.95 9.48 -16.58
CA ARG A 115 -7.28 9.42 -15.94
C ARG A 115 -7.61 10.67 -15.12
N GLY A 116 -6.77 11.70 -15.20
CA GLY A 116 -6.95 12.91 -14.41
C GLY A 116 -6.68 12.72 -12.90
N VAL A 117 -5.89 11.72 -12.54
CA VAL A 117 -5.50 11.41 -11.15
C VAL A 117 -4.01 11.75 -10.97
N PRO A 118 -3.66 13.03 -10.74
CA PRO A 118 -2.28 13.43 -10.60
C PRO A 118 -1.69 12.95 -9.27
N LEU A 119 -0.40 12.66 -9.31
CA LEU A 119 0.41 12.39 -8.12
C LEU A 119 1.36 13.56 -7.87
N VAL A 120 1.46 13.99 -6.63
CA VAL A 120 2.36 15.05 -6.15
C VAL A 120 3.50 14.40 -5.37
N GLU A 121 4.73 14.77 -5.67
CA GLU A 121 5.87 14.31 -4.87
C GLU A 121 5.82 14.94 -3.48
N ILE A 122 6.04 14.14 -2.46
CA ILE A 122 6.11 14.58 -1.07
C ILE A 122 7.47 14.22 -0.47
N PRO A 123 7.98 14.99 0.51
CA PRO A 123 9.23 14.67 1.18
C PRO A 123 9.21 13.27 1.79
N GLU A 124 10.35 12.60 1.67
CA GLU A 124 10.55 11.29 2.28
C GLU A 124 11.12 11.45 3.70
N TYR A 125 10.92 10.47 4.55
CA TYR A 125 11.59 10.45 5.86
C TYR A 125 13.10 10.32 5.69
N ALA A 126 13.87 11.00 6.55
CA ALA A 126 15.34 11.02 6.47
C ALA A 126 15.96 9.61 6.42
N ALA A 127 15.39 8.66 7.15
CA ALA A 127 15.86 7.26 7.17
C ALA A 127 15.69 6.54 5.80
N ASN A 128 14.81 7.03 4.95
CA ASN A 128 14.51 6.45 3.65
C ASN A 128 15.27 7.14 2.50
N THR A 129 15.80 8.34 2.76
CA THR A 129 16.56 9.13 1.78
C THR A 129 18.00 8.61 1.70
N PRO A 130 18.59 8.48 0.49
CA PRO A 130 18.04 8.78 -0.84
C PRO A 130 17.37 7.57 -1.53
N HIS A 131 17.14 6.47 -0.82
CA HIS A 131 16.79 5.19 -1.40
C HIS A 131 15.38 5.13 -1.97
N TYR A 132 14.46 5.90 -1.39
CA TYR A 132 13.05 5.92 -1.78
C TYR A 132 12.59 7.33 -2.14
N ARG A 133 11.54 7.40 -2.99
CA ARG A 133 10.76 8.61 -3.26
C ARG A 133 9.29 8.27 -3.16
N THR A 134 8.50 9.21 -2.65
CA THR A 134 7.08 9.02 -2.41
C THR A 134 6.25 10.05 -3.15
N PHE A 135 5.21 9.59 -3.82
CA PHE A 135 4.24 10.40 -4.55
C PHE A 135 2.85 10.18 -3.96
N TRP A 136 2.14 11.25 -3.72
CA TRP A 136 0.88 11.29 -3.02
C TRP A 136 -0.27 11.71 -3.94
N GLN A 137 -1.42 11.06 -3.77
CA GLN A 137 -2.69 11.43 -4.40
C GLN A 137 -3.57 12.11 -3.34
N PRO A 138 -3.80 13.45 -3.44
CA PRO A 138 -4.46 14.21 -2.39
C PRO A 138 -5.89 13.79 -2.08
N ALA A 139 -6.71 13.53 -3.10
CA ALA A 139 -8.13 13.24 -2.92
C ALA A 139 -8.40 11.88 -2.24
N SER A 140 -7.58 10.87 -2.53
CA SER A 140 -7.67 9.54 -1.92
C SER A 140 -6.76 9.37 -0.72
N GLN A 141 -5.88 10.34 -0.45
CA GLN A 141 -4.85 10.28 0.59
C GLN A 141 -3.96 9.04 0.46
N THR A 142 -3.68 8.62 -0.78
CA THR A 142 -2.89 7.42 -1.04
C THR A 142 -1.49 7.80 -1.50
N ALA A 143 -0.47 7.24 -0.87
CA ALA A 143 0.93 7.44 -1.23
C ALA A 143 1.51 6.21 -1.92
N VAL A 144 2.31 6.42 -2.95
CA VAL A 144 3.06 5.42 -3.70
C VAL A 144 4.54 5.65 -3.49
N THR A 145 5.20 4.71 -2.83
CA THR A 145 6.66 4.73 -2.60
C THR A 145 7.36 3.82 -3.59
N PHE A 146 8.42 4.30 -4.22
CA PHE A 146 9.22 3.51 -5.15
C PHE A 146 10.72 3.64 -4.86
N VAL A 147 11.51 2.68 -5.34
CA VAL A 147 12.97 2.68 -5.21
C VAL A 147 13.54 3.74 -6.14
N ALA A 148 14.18 4.77 -5.58
CA ALA A 148 14.88 5.82 -6.32
C ALA A 148 16.34 5.44 -6.57
N VAL A 149 17.04 5.08 -5.50
CA VAL A 149 18.45 4.64 -5.55
C VAL A 149 18.54 3.32 -4.79
N ARG A 150 19.20 2.34 -5.36
CA ARG A 150 19.38 1.05 -4.68
C ARG A 150 20.30 1.20 -3.48
N GLY A 151 19.81 0.84 -2.30
CA GLY A 151 20.59 0.70 -1.10
C GLY A 151 20.97 -0.76 -0.86
N GLU A 152 22.19 -1.01 -0.39
CA GLU A 152 22.68 -2.37 -0.17
C GLU A 152 21.84 -3.14 0.85
N TYR A 153 21.45 -2.48 1.94
CA TYR A 153 20.69 -3.09 3.04
C TYR A 153 19.21 -2.67 3.09
N SER A 154 18.85 -1.56 2.45
CA SER A 154 17.50 -0.98 2.54
C SER A 154 16.58 -1.36 1.39
N THR A 155 17.13 -1.90 0.29
CA THR A 155 16.35 -2.29 -0.88
C THR A 155 16.39 -3.80 -1.07
N PRO A 156 15.24 -4.51 -1.12
CA PRO A 156 15.20 -5.92 -1.47
C PRO A 156 15.95 -6.20 -2.77
N ALA A 157 16.81 -7.21 -2.78
CA ALA A 157 17.73 -7.51 -3.90
C ALA A 157 17.00 -7.69 -5.25
N ALA A 158 15.74 -8.12 -5.23
CA ALA A 158 14.92 -8.35 -6.43
C ALA A 158 14.34 -7.05 -7.03
N LEU A 159 14.36 -5.91 -6.29
CA LEU A 159 13.88 -4.63 -6.77
C LEU A 159 14.98 -3.81 -7.46
N ARG A 160 14.54 -2.94 -8.38
CA ARG A 160 15.40 -2.04 -9.15
C ARG A 160 14.90 -0.60 -9.01
N PRO A 161 15.76 0.40 -9.23
CA PRO A 161 15.29 1.79 -9.33
C PRO A 161 14.11 1.93 -10.29
N GLY A 162 13.08 2.65 -9.84
CA GLY A 162 11.80 2.82 -10.52
C GLY A 162 10.78 1.72 -10.25
N ASP A 163 11.06 0.68 -9.47
CA ASP A 163 10.07 -0.30 -9.03
C ASP A 163 9.32 0.22 -7.80
N VAL A 164 7.99 0.08 -7.78
CA VAL A 164 7.16 0.42 -6.63
C VAL A 164 7.49 -0.53 -5.48
N TYR A 165 7.79 0.06 -4.33
CA TYR A 165 8.02 -0.67 -3.09
C TYR A 165 6.70 -0.99 -2.38
N GLY A 166 5.85 0.03 -2.20
CA GLY A 166 4.57 -0.10 -1.52
C GLY A 166 3.60 1.02 -1.84
N ILE A 167 2.36 0.82 -1.42
CA ILE A 167 1.29 1.82 -1.52
C ILE A 167 0.59 1.88 -0.16
N THR A 168 0.46 3.07 0.43
CA THR A 168 -0.09 3.25 1.79
C THR A 168 -1.26 4.24 1.76
N SER A 169 -2.29 3.98 2.54
CA SER A 169 -3.45 4.87 2.74
C SER A 169 -4.04 4.70 4.15
N PRO A 170 -4.44 5.79 4.83
CA PRO A 170 -4.28 7.17 4.40
C PRO A 170 -2.87 7.71 4.70
N VAL A 171 -2.40 8.61 3.85
CA VAL A 171 -1.37 9.60 4.17
C VAL A 171 -2.07 10.94 4.15
N THR A 172 -2.28 11.54 5.31
CA THR A 172 -3.10 12.74 5.46
C THR A 172 -2.38 14.01 5.02
N ALA A 173 -3.13 15.08 4.74
CA ALA A 173 -2.53 16.39 4.43
C ALA A 173 -1.67 16.91 5.58
N ASP A 174 -2.07 16.66 6.83
CA ASP A 174 -1.30 17.04 8.02
C ASP A 174 0.04 16.29 8.09
N GLU A 175 0.04 15.00 7.74
CA GLU A 175 1.28 14.23 7.66
C GLU A 175 2.20 14.77 6.57
N VAL A 176 1.65 15.12 5.40
CA VAL A 176 2.43 15.74 4.31
C VAL A 176 3.02 17.08 4.74
N ALA A 177 2.23 17.92 5.42
CA ALA A 177 2.70 19.19 5.95
C ALA A 177 3.82 19.01 6.99
N MET A 178 3.67 18.03 7.88
CA MET A 178 4.69 17.68 8.88
C MET A 178 5.99 17.21 8.22
N ARG A 179 5.92 16.37 7.17
CA ARG A 179 7.10 15.92 6.42
C ARG A 179 7.80 17.10 5.75
N SER A 180 7.03 18.02 5.14
CA SER A 180 7.57 19.21 4.47
C SER A 180 8.26 20.19 5.44
N ALA A 181 7.79 20.28 6.68
CA ALA A 181 8.43 21.12 7.70
C ALA A 181 9.75 20.54 8.26
N ARG A 182 10.05 19.27 7.97
CA ARG A 182 11.25 18.56 8.46
C ARG A 182 12.28 18.27 7.34
N ALA A 183 11.93 18.54 6.09
CA ALA A 183 12.79 18.37 4.91
C ALA A 183 13.67 19.59 4.68
#